data_8c685f034df5210ac34973fc66b559a4
#
_entry.id   8c685f034df5210ac34973fc66b559a4
#
_cell.length_a   1.000
_cell.length_b   1.000
_cell.length_c   1.000
_cell.angle_alpha   90.00
_cell.angle_beta   90.00
_cell.angle_gamma   90.00
#
_symmetry.space_group_name_H-M   'P 1'
#
loop_
_entity.id
_entity.type
_entity.pdbx_description
1 polymer ?
#
loop_
_entity_poly.entity_id
_entity_poly.type
_entity_poly.pdbx_seq_one_letter_code
_entity_poly.pdbx_strand_id
1 'polypeptide(L)'
;MNEYDSNRIYDSVSKLGFVKTSNQSNADCYILNTCHIRDKAKEKVYHEIGRVKKLYKNKKKPIMIIAGCVAQAENEEMFKREPYIDIILGPQSYHKVNDLLDEYIVNQKQEETEFDTISKFGYFDNIKNSNNKISAFLTIQEGCDKFCHFCVVPYTRGPEYSRPFNKILSEAEQLIENGAKEITLIGQNVNAY
;
A
#
# COMPACT_ATOMS: atom_id res chain seq x y z
N MET A 1 7.12 -3.81 6.41
CA MET A 1 6.06 -3.98 5.39
C MET A 1 5.55 -2.65 4.86
N ASN A 2 5.10 -1.70 5.66
CA ASN A 2 4.53 -0.44 5.14
C ASN A 2 5.46 0.32 4.17
N GLU A 3 6.76 0.36 4.43
CA GLU A 3 7.72 0.99 3.53
C GLU A 3 7.88 0.22 2.22
N TYR A 4 7.99 -1.10 2.29
CA TYR A 4 7.98 -1.97 1.11
C TYR A 4 6.72 -1.76 0.28
N ASP A 5 5.54 -1.87 0.92
CA ASP A 5 4.25 -1.66 0.27
C ASP A 5 4.17 -0.29 -0.42
N SER A 6 4.61 0.78 0.26
CA SER A 6 4.60 2.14 -0.31
C SER A 6 5.50 2.28 -1.54
N ASN A 7 6.66 1.60 -1.55
CA ASN A 7 7.54 1.58 -2.72
C ASN A 7 6.89 0.82 -3.87
N ARG A 8 6.27 -0.33 -3.62
CA ARG A 8 5.60 -1.12 -4.67
C ARG A 8 4.36 -0.43 -5.24
N ILE A 9 3.58 0.28 -4.40
CA ILE A 9 2.48 1.15 -4.88
C ILE A 9 3.05 2.24 -5.79
N TYR A 10 4.16 2.87 -5.39
CA TYR A 10 4.81 3.89 -6.23
C TYR A 10 5.30 3.31 -7.56
N ASP A 11 5.95 2.13 -7.54
CA ASP A 11 6.38 1.45 -8.77
C ASP A 11 5.22 1.20 -9.72
N SER A 12 4.03 0.91 -9.18
CA SER A 12 2.81 0.71 -9.97
C SER A 12 2.32 2.03 -10.60
N VAL A 13 2.10 3.06 -9.79
CA VAL A 13 1.54 4.34 -10.28
C VAL A 13 2.52 5.11 -11.17
N SER A 14 3.84 4.88 -11.02
CA SER A 14 4.85 5.48 -11.89
C SER A 14 4.70 5.07 -13.36
N LYS A 15 4.09 3.91 -13.65
CA LYS A 15 3.75 3.47 -15.00
C LYS A 15 2.70 4.36 -15.69
N LEU A 16 1.84 5.02 -14.90
CA LEU A 16 0.87 6.01 -15.37
C LEU A 16 1.47 7.42 -15.47
N GLY A 17 2.79 7.56 -15.27
CA GLY A 17 3.49 8.85 -15.35
C GLY A 17 3.50 9.65 -14.05
N PHE A 18 3.00 9.13 -12.93
CA PHE A 18 3.12 9.79 -11.63
C PHE A 18 4.56 9.81 -11.16
N VAL A 19 5.00 10.95 -10.63
CA VAL A 19 6.31 11.15 -10.01
C VAL A 19 6.18 11.63 -8.57
N LYS A 20 7.09 11.19 -7.71
CA LYS A 20 7.12 11.66 -6.31
C LYS A 20 7.45 13.15 -6.26
N THR A 21 6.70 13.89 -5.45
CA THR A 21 6.97 15.29 -5.16
C THR A 21 7.15 15.53 -3.66
N SER A 22 8.08 16.42 -3.32
CA SER A 22 8.21 16.94 -1.96
C SER A 22 7.27 18.13 -1.70
N ASN A 23 6.71 18.72 -2.75
CA ASN A 23 5.82 19.86 -2.64
C ASN A 23 4.38 19.40 -2.37
N GLN A 24 4.05 19.26 -1.10
CA GLN A 24 2.73 18.82 -0.65
C GLN A 24 1.58 19.73 -1.11
N SER A 25 1.83 21.01 -1.39
CA SER A 25 0.76 21.93 -1.78
C SER A 25 0.46 21.93 -3.30
N ASN A 26 1.14 21.09 -4.07
CA ASN A 26 1.01 20.98 -5.51
C ASN A 26 1.09 19.52 -6.00
N ALA A 27 0.50 18.60 -5.24
CA ALA A 27 0.39 17.21 -5.63
C ALA A 27 -0.97 16.96 -6.29
N ASP A 28 -1.00 16.18 -7.36
CA ASP A 28 -2.23 15.77 -8.03
C ASP A 28 -2.87 14.54 -7.38
N CYS A 29 -2.07 13.76 -6.66
CA CYS A 29 -2.51 12.56 -5.96
C CYS A 29 -1.81 12.42 -4.61
N TYR A 30 -2.56 12.03 -3.59
CA TYR A 30 -2.07 11.65 -2.27
C TYR A 30 -2.41 10.19 -2.00
N ILE A 31 -1.39 9.40 -1.67
CA ILE A 31 -1.56 8.00 -1.26
C ILE A 31 -1.11 7.87 0.19
N LEU A 32 -2.05 7.67 1.10
CA LEU A 32 -1.79 7.42 2.52
C LEU A 32 -1.79 5.92 2.78
N ASN A 33 -0.61 5.31 2.81
CA ASN A 33 -0.46 3.90 3.18
C ASN A 33 -0.47 3.75 4.70
N THR A 34 -1.46 3.05 5.22
CA THR A 34 -1.86 3.07 6.63
C THR A 34 -1.60 1.74 7.32
N CYS A 35 -1.35 1.79 8.64
CA CYS A 35 -1.15 0.62 9.48
C CYS A 35 -2.22 0.59 10.59
N HIS A 36 -2.79 -0.57 10.89
CA HIS A 36 -3.86 -0.75 11.90
C HIS A 36 -3.37 -1.39 13.20
N ILE A 37 -2.10 -1.24 13.58
CA ILE A 37 -1.55 -1.88 14.79
C ILE A 37 -2.04 -1.22 16.09
N ARG A 38 -2.52 0.03 16.04
CA ARG A 38 -2.95 0.81 17.22
C ARG A 38 -4.16 1.67 16.88
N ASP A 39 -5.10 1.81 17.82
CA ASP A 39 -6.29 2.66 17.66
C ASP A 39 -5.96 4.10 17.24
N LYS A 40 -4.87 4.65 17.75
CA LYS A 40 -4.37 5.98 17.36
C LYS A 40 -3.94 6.08 15.89
N ALA A 41 -3.68 4.97 15.22
CA ALA A 41 -3.29 4.99 13.81
C ALA A 41 -4.46 5.40 12.91
N LYS A 42 -5.65 4.93 13.22
CA LYS A 42 -6.90 5.32 12.57
C LYS A 42 -7.13 6.83 12.63
N GLU A 43 -7.07 7.42 13.82
CA GLU A 43 -7.30 8.85 14.00
C GLU A 43 -6.24 9.70 13.26
N LYS A 44 -4.99 9.24 13.21
CA LYS A 44 -3.93 9.91 12.44
C LYS A 44 -4.27 10.02 10.95
N VAL A 45 -4.92 9.00 10.36
CA VAL A 45 -5.33 9.04 8.95
C VAL A 45 -6.30 10.20 8.72
N TYR A 46 -7.34 10.32 9.54
CA TYR A 46 -8.32 11.40 9.41
C TYR A 46 -7.73 12.77 9.68
N HIS A 47 -6.79 12.90 10.64
CA HIS A 47 -6.05 14.13 10.86
C HIS A 47 -5.22 14.55 9.65
N GLU A 48 -4.56 13.57 9.01
CA GLU A 48 -3.75 13.84 7.81
C GLU A 48 -4.64 14.26 6.62
N ILE A 49 -5.79 13.60 6.41
CA ILE A 49 -6.78 14.03 5.42
C ILE A 49 -7.24 15.47 5.70
N GLY A 50 -7.53 15.80 6.95
CA GLY A 50 -7.91 17.15 7.36
C GLY A 50 -6.82 18.18 7.08
N ARG A 51 -5.53 17.81 7.22
CA ARG A 51 -4.39 18.66 6.85
C ARG A 51 -4.33 18.90 5.34
N VAL A 52 -4.49 17.86 4.53
CA VAL A 52 -4.53 17.97 3.07
C VAL A 52 -5.71 18.84 2.63
N LYS A 53 -6.91 18.65 3.18
CA LYS A 53 -8.08 19.50 2.90
C LYS A 53 -7.79 20.99 3.13
N LYS A 54 -7.10 21.33 4.21
CA LYS A 54 -6.71 22.73 4.49
C LYS A 54 -5.73 23.26 3.45
N LEU A 55 -4.74 22.47 3.02
CA LEU A 55 -3.76 22.86 2.00
C LEU A 55 -4.42 23.13 0.63
N TYR A 56 -5.51 22.45 0.30
CA TYR A 56 -6.20 22.55 -0.98
C TYR A 56 -7.53 23.30 -0.91
N LYS A 57 -7.81 24.05 0.19
CA LYS A 57 -9.07 24.79 0.37
C LYS A 57 -9.44 25.70 -0.80
N ASN A 58 -8.42 26.31 -1.45
CA ASN A 58 -8.60 27.26 -2.56
C ASN A 58 -7.91 26.75 -3.84
N LYS A 59 -7.72 25.45 -3.98
CA LYS A 59 -7.06 24.81 -5.13
C LYS A 59 -7.89 23.63 -5.63
N LYS A 60 -7.53 23.11 -6.81
CA LYS A 60 -8.09 21.85 -7.30
C LYS A 60 -7.78 20.74 -6.28
N LYS A 61 -8.79 19.98 -5.91
CA LYS A 61 -8.66 18.83 -4.99
C LYS A 61 -7.74 17.77 -5.62
N PRO A 62 -6.73 17.24 -4.92
CA PRO A 62 -5.97 16.09 -5.39
C PRO A 62 -6.79 14.80 -5.24
N ILE A 63 -6.45 13.77 -5.99
CA ILE A 63 -6.99 12.42 -5.77
C ILE A 63 -6.50 11.93 -4.41
N MET A 64 -7.42 11.50 -3.54
CA MET A 64 -7.10 11.01 -2.20
C MET A 64 -7.29 9.50 -2.12
N ILE A 65 -6.19 8.77 -2.04
CA ILE A 65 -6.17 7.31 -1.91
C ILE A 65 -5.78 6.94 -0.48
N ILE A 66 -6.60 6.14 0.18
CA ILE A 66 -6.25 5.52 1.46
C ILE A 66 -5.97 4.04 1.22
N ALA A 67 -4.76 3.62 1.55
CA ALA A 67 -4.27 2.28 1.33
C ALA A 67 -3.86 1.60 2.65
N GLY A 68 -3.83 0.29 2.68
CA GLY A 68 -3.29 -0.50 3.79
C GLY A 68 -4.31 -1.00 4.79
N CYS A 69 -3.83 -1.38 5.99
CA CYS A 69 -4.65 -2.12 6.95
C CYS A 69 -5.82 -1.31 7.54
N VAL A 70 -5.71 0.02 7.66
CA VAL A 70 -6.87 0.84 8.10
C VAL A 70 -7.92 0.89 6.99
N ALA A 71 -7.50 1.02 5.73
CA ALA A 71 -8.38 0.97 4.57
C ALA A 71 -9.16 -0.36 4.52
N GLN A 72 -8.46 -1.48 4.74
CA GLN A 72 -9.07 -2.82 4.81
C GLN A 72 -10.08 -2.96 5.95
N ALA A 73 -9.74 -2.45 7.13
CA ALA A 73 -10.57 -2.63 8.33
C ALA A 73 -11.81 -1.75 8.37
N GLU A 74 -11.74 -0.53 7.82
CA GLU A 74 -12.81 0.47 7.84
C GLU A 74 -13.69 0.40 6.58
N ASN A 75 -13.08 0.01 5.46
CA ASN A 75 -13.78 -0.25 4.21
C ASN A 75 -14.69 0.95 3.80
N GLU A 76 -15.88 0.72 3.25
CA GLU A 76 -16.85 1.74 2.82
C GLU A 76 -17.21 2.76 3.92
N GLU A 77 -17.12 2.39 5.19
CA GLU A 77 -17.42 3.31 6.30
C GLU A 77 -16.51 4.56 6.28
N MET A 78 -15.30 4.45 5.69
CA MET A 78 -14.41 5.59 5.52
C MET A 78 -15.01 6.66 4.61
N PHE A 79 -15.70 6.28 3.53
CA PHE A 79 -16.36 7.25 2.64
C PHE A 79 -17.48 8.03 3.33
N LYS A 80 -18.24 7.36 4.21
CA LYS A 80 -19.30 7.99 5.01
C LYS A 80 -18.72 8.98 6.00
N ARG A 81 -17.63 8.60 6.70
CA ARG A 81 -16.97 9.43 7.68
C ARG A 81 -16.20 10.60 7.05
N GLU A 82 -15.55 10.37 5.91
CA GLU A 82 -14.73 11.38 5.24
C GLU A 82 -14.95 11.35 3.71
N PRO A 83 -15.92 12.15 3.23
CA PRO A 83 -16.24 12.22 1.80
C PRO A 83 -15.11 12.72 0.89
N TYR A 84 -14.02 13.24 1.45
CA TYR A 84 -12.84 13.70 0.72
C TYR A 84 -12.01 12.56 0.15
N ILE A 85 -12.22 11.32 0.62
CA ILE A 85 -11.56 10.12 0.12
C ILE A 85 -12.17 9.75 -1.24
N ASP A 86 -11.31 9.40 -2.20
CA ASP A 86 -11.70 8.99 -3.54
C ASP A 86 -11.55 7.49 -3.77
N ILE A 87 -10.44 6.91 -3.28
CA ILE A 87 -10.12 5.49 -3.48
C ILE A 87 -9.73 4.87 -2.13
N ILE A 88 -10.27 3.69 -1.84
CA ILE A 88 -9.91 2.85 -0.71
C ILE A 88 -9.29 1.57 -1.26
N LEU A 89 -8.09 1.21 -0.75
CA LEU A 89 -7.29 0.12 -1.29
C LEU A 89 -6.74 -0.76 -0.17
N GLY A 90 -7.22 -2.01 -0.11
CA GLY A 90 -6.73 -3.01 0.84
C GLY A 90 -5.28 -3.43 0.55
N PRO A 91 -4.57 -3.99 1.55
CA PRO A 91 -3.15 -4.34 1.39
C PRO A 91 -2.91 -5.47 0.39
N GLN A 92 -3.91 -6.29 0.11
CA GLN A 92 -3.81 -7.39 -0.86
C GLN A 92 -4.14 -6.96 -2.30
N SER A 93 -4.72 -5.75 -2.49
CA SER A 93 -5.21 -5.28 -3.77
C SER A 93 -4.34 -4.19 -4.41
N TYR A 94 -3.11 -3.97 -3.90
CA TYR A 94 -2.21 -2.91 -4.42
C TYR A 94 -1.92 -3.00 -5.91
N HIS A 95 -1.99 -4.19 -6.50
CA HIS A 95 -1.82 -4.41 -7.93
C HIS A 95 -2.91 -3.76 -8.78
N LYS A 96 -4.10 -3.52 -8.20
CA LYS A 96 -5.25 -2.90 -8.86
C LYS A 96 -5.24 -1.37 -8.81
N VAL A 97 -4.22 -0.73 -8.21
CA VAL A 97 -4.19 0.73 -8.01
C VAL A 97 -4.32 1.52 -9.31
N ASN A 98 -3.75 1.01 -10.39
CA ASN A 98 -3.81 1.68 -11.70
C ASN A 98 -5.21 1.58 -12.31
N ASP A 99 -5.82 0.40 -12.24
CA ASP A 99 -7.18 0.18 -12.74
C ASP A 99 -8.19 1.05 -11.99
N LEU A 100 -8.05 1.14 -10.64
CA LEU A 100 -8.89 2.00 -9.81
C LEU A 100 -8.71 3.49 -10.09
N LEU A 101 -7.49 3.93 -10.44
CA LEU A 101 -7.23 5.30 -10.88
C LEU A 101 -7.92 5.61 -12.21
N ASP A 102 -7.84 4.69 -13.16
CA ASP A 102 -8.50 4.83 -14.47
C ASP A 102 -10.03 4.83 -14.32
N GLU A 103 -10.57 3.91 -13.51
CA GLU A 103 -12.00 3.84 -13.19
C GLU A 103 -12.50 5.08 -12.43
N TYR A 104 -11.70 5.64 -11.52
CA TYR A 104 -12.06 6.85 -10.79
C TYR A 104 -12.31 8.03 -11.73
N ILE A 105 -11.54 8.15 -12.81
CA ILE A 105 -11.72 9.20 -13.82
C ILE A 105 -13.12 9.11 -14.46
N VAL A 106 -13.66 7.89 -14.58
CA VAL A 106 -14.98 7.62 -15.21
C VAL A 106 -16.12 7.61 -14.19
N ASN A 107 -15.97 6.89 -13.07
CA ASN A 107 -17.05 6.49 -12.16
C ASN A 107 -16.97 7.13 -10.76
N GLN A 108 -16.02 8.01 -10.51
CA GLN A 108 -15.75 8.61 -9.19
C GLN A 108 -15.28 7.57 -8.15
N LYS A 109 -15.81 7.55 -6.91
CA LYS A 109 -15.28 6.80 -5.78
C LYS A 109 -15.14 5.30 -6.05
N GLN A 110 -13.97 4.75 -5.71
CA GLN A 110 -13.63 3.34 -5.90
C GLN A 110 -13.14 2.70 -4.61
N GLU A 111 -13.46 1.43 -4.44
CA GLU A 111 -13.03 0.62 -3.32
C GLU A 111 -12.61 -0.76 -3.77
N GLU A 112 -11.49 -1.25 -3.22
CA GLU A 112 -11.00 -2.59 -3.47
C GLU A 112 -10.31 -3.14 -2.21
N THR A 113 -10.92 -4.13 -1.60
CA THR A 113 -10.46 -4.73 -0.34
C THR A 113 -10.47 -6.27 -0.37
N GLU A 114 -10.50 -6.87 -1.56
CA GLU A 114 -10.40 -8.31 -1.71
C GLU A 114 -9.04 -8.86 -1.27
N PHE A 115 -9.05 -10.10 -0.76
CA PHE A 115 -7.84 -10.81 -0.36
C PHE A 115 -7.26 -11.59 -1.55
N ASP A 116 -6.42 -10.95 -2.36
CA ASP A 116 -5.76 -11.57 -3.52
C ASP A 116 -4.23 -11.41 -3.46
N THR A 117 -3.62 -12.15 -2.54
CA THR A 117 -2.17 -12.12 -2.32
C THR A 117 -1.39 -12.68 -3.51
N ILE A 118 -1.94 -13.67 -4.19
CA ILE A 118 -1.28 -14.35 -5.30
C ILE A 118 -1.17 -13.39 -6.49
N SER A 119 -2.27 -12.77 -6.92
CA SER A 119 -2.25 -11.79 -8.01
C SER A 119 -1.42 -10.57 -7.68
N LYS A 120 -1.47 -10.10 -6.42
CA LYS A 120 -0.63 -9.00 -5.94
C LYS A 120 0.85 -9.26 -6.16
N PHE A 121 1.37 -10.39 -5.67
CA PHE A 121 2.80 -10.69 -5.84
C PHE A 121 3.13 -11.07 -7.27
N GLY A 122 2.25 -11.78 -7.97
CA GLY A 122 2.40 -12.07 -9.41
C GLY A 122 2.54 -10.79 -10.25
N TYR A 123 1.75 -9.75 -9.94
CA TYR A 123 1.88 -8.44 -10.58
C TYR A 123 3.21 -7.76 -10.22
N PHE A 124 3.59 -7.75 -8.95
CA PHE A 124 4.84 -7.13 -8.49
C PHE A 124 6.09 -7.81 -9.02
N ASP A 125 6.07 -9.12 -9.24
CA ASP A 125 7.17 -9.87 -9.85
C ASP A 125 7.45 -9.40 -11.29
N ASN A 126 6.45 -8.81 -11.96
CA ASN A 126 6.56 -8.28 -13.34
C ASN A 126 6.86 -6.77 -13.38
N ILE A 127 7.01 -6.11 -12.22
CA ILE A 127 7.35 -4.70 -12.13
C ILE A 127 8.73 -4.54 -11.53
N LYS A 128 9.62 -3.83 -12.23
CA LYS A 128 10.94 -3.50 -11.70
C LYS A 128 10.83 -2.79 -10.36
N ASN A 129 11.55 -3.29 -9.36
CA ASN A 129 11.65 -2.64 -8.06
C ASN A 129 12.55 -1.39 -8.20
N SER A 130 12.01 -0.20 -7.98
CA SER A 130 12.73 1.07 -8.14
C SER A 130 13.50 1.50 -6.88
N ASN A 131 13.50 0.68 -5.82
CA ASN A 131 14.20 1.01 -4.59
C ASN A 131 15.73 1.00 -4.83
N ASN A 132 16.36 2.15 -4.67
CA ASN A 132 17.80 2.37 -4.83
C ASN A 132 18.51 2.73 -3.51
N LYS A 133 17.92 2.40 -2.38
CA LYS A 133 18.53 2.63 -1.05
C LYS A 133 19.58 1.57 -0.75
N ILE A 134 20.58 1.96 0.06
CA ILE A 134 21.63 1.06 0.56
C ILE A 134 21.03 -0.07 1.42
N SER A 135 19.98 0.21 2.21
CA SER A 135 19.22 -0.78 2.97
C SER A 135 17.81 -0.90 2.39
N ALA A 136 17.36 -2.12 2.10
CA ALA A 136 16.09 -2.42 1.48
C ALA A 136 15.30 -3.47 2.27
N PHE A 137 13.97 -3.33 2.30
CA PHE A 137 13.07 -4.37 2.80
C PHE A 137 12.61 -5.27 1.65
N LEU A 138 12.55 -6.56 1.92
CA LEU A 138 12.05 -7.58 1.00
C LEU A 138 10.99 -8.43 1.70
N THR A 139 9.75 -8.34 1.25
CA THR A 139 8.65 -9.14 1.80
C THR A 139 8.74 -10.57 1.26
N ILE A 140 8.91 -11.54 2.16
CA ILE A 140 8.96 -12.97 1.83
C ILE A 140 7.65 -13.69 2.16
N GLN A 141 6.90 -13.15 3.13
CA GLN A 141 5.69 -13.77 3.65
C GLN A 141 4.68 -12.68 4.03
N GLU A 142 3.41 -12.89 3.78
CA GLU A 142 2.32 -11.98 4.15
C GLU A 142 1.12 -12.76 4.67
N GLY A 143 0.31 -12.10 5.56
CA GLY A 143 -0.81 -12.75 6.23
C GLY A 143 -0.36 -13.64 7.40
N CYS A 144 -1.32 -14.22 8.12
CA CYS A 144 -1.02 -15.11 9.26
C CYS A 144 -2.26 -15.90 9.68
N ASP A 145 -2.10 -17.23 9.84
CA ASP A 145 -3.17 -18.15 10.22
C ASP A 145 -3.20 -18.47 11.72
N LYS A 146 -2.41 -17.77 12.55
CA LYS A 146 -2.34 -18.06 14.01
C LYS A 146 -3.54 -17.57 14.80
N PHE A 147 -4.32 -16.61 14.30
CA PHE A 147 -5.52 -16.07 14.95
C PHE A 147 -5.34 -15.77 16.45
N CYS A 148 -4.20 -15.20 16.86
CA CYS A 148 -3.97 -14.77 18.24
C CYS A 148 -5.06 -13.79 18.67
N HIS A 149 -5.55 -13.92 19.93
CA HIS A 149 -6.75 -13.27 20.45
C HIS A 149 -6.85 -11.74 20.18
N PHE A 150 -5.73 -11.03 20.24
CA PHE A 150 -5.67 -9.56 20.04
C PHE A 150 -5.19 -9.13 18.65
N CYS A 151 -4.96 -10.08 17.75
CA CYS A 151 -4.26 -9.80 16.50
C CYS A 151 -5.22 -9.51 15.34
N VAL A 152 -5.06 -8.35 14.72
CA VAL A 152 -5.86 -7.90 13.57
C VAL A 152 -5.34 -8.43 12.22
N VAL A 153 -4.14 -9.01 12.17
CA VAL A 153 -3.47 -9.41 10.92
C VAL A 153 -4.30 -10.34 10.05
N PRO A 154 -4.91 -11.44 10.56
CA PRO A 154 -5.73 -12.32 9.72
C PRO A 154 -6.88 -11.59 9.02
N TYR A 155 -7.43 -10.56 9.65
CA TYR A 155 -8.57 -9.78 9.15
C TYR A 155 -8.18 -8.63 8.21
N THR A 156 -6.91 -8.19 8.25
CA THR A 156 -6.45 -7.05 7.44
C THR A 156 -5.45 -7.43 6.35
N ARG A 157 -4.73 -8.55 6.54
CA ARG A 157 -3.76 -9.07 5.58
C ARG A 157 -4.08 -10.48 5.08
N GLY A 158 -5.16 -11.08 5.60
CA GLY A 158 -5.65 -12.39 5.19
C GLY A 158 -4.80 -13.57 5.63
N PRO A 159 -5.02 -14.73 4.99
CA PRO A 159 -4.30 -15.97 5.28
C PRO A 159 -2.81 -15.85 4.98
N GLU A 160 -2.04 -16.76 5.58
CA GLU A 160 -0.61 -16.84 5.37
C GLU A 160 -0.28 -17.22 3.91
N TYR A 161 0.58 -16.43 3.30
CA TYR A 161 1.13 -16.68 1.97
C TYR A 161 2.65 -16.50 2.00
N SER A 162 3.38 -17.58 1.82
CA SER A 162 4.84 -17.59 1.63
C SER A 162 5.16 -17.51 0.14
N ARG A 163 5.92 -16.49 -0.26
CA ARG A 163 6.29 -16.29 -1.67
C ARG A 163 7.23 -17.39 -2.16
N PRO A 164 7.15 -17.80 -3.44
CA PRO A 164 8.09 -18.75 -4.01
C PRO A 164 9.54 -18.26 -3.91
N PHE A 165 10.45 -19.15 -3.50
CA PHE A 165 11.87 -18.82 -3.26
C PHE A 165 12.54 -18.17 -4.48
N ASN A 166 12.31 -18.68 -5.68
CA ASN A 166 12.87 -18.13 -6.91
C ASN A 166 12.44 -16.70 -7.17
N LYS A 167 11.22 -16.31 -6.79
CA LYS A 167 10.70 -14.95 -6.92
C LYS A 167 11.34 -13.99 -5.92
N ILE A 168 11.54 -14.46 -4.69
CA ILE A 168 12.25 -13.71 -3.65
C ILE A 168 13.71 -13.47 -4.08
N LEU A 169 14.37 -14.51 -4.60
CA LEU A 169 15.74 -14.41 -5.08
C LEU A 169 15.87 -13.39 -6.21
N SER A 170 14.98 -13.48 -7.21
CA SER A 170 14.98 -12.53 -8.34
C SER A 170 14.77 -11.08 -7.89
N GLU A 171 13.87 -10.83 -6.93
CA GLU A 171 13.69 -9.47 -6.38
C GLU A 171 14.90 -9.01 -5.55
N ALA A 172 15.55 -9.92 -4.81
CA ALA A 172 16.78 -9.62 -4.09
C ALA A 172 17.91 -9.21 -5.05
N GLU A 173 18.07 -9.93 -6.17
CA GLU A 173 19.03 -9.60 -7.21
C GLU A 173 18.80 -8.19 -7.79
N GLN A 174 17.54 -7.86 -8.11
CA GLN A 174 17.19 -6.50 -8.57
C GLN A 174 17.56 -5.42 -7.54
N LEU A 175 17.31 -5.68 -6.24
CA LEU A 175 17.68 -4.74 -5.18
C LEU A 175 19.20 -4.54 -5.11
N ILE A 176 19.98 -5.62 -5.26
CA ILE A 176 21.44 -5.56 -5.29
C ILE A 176 21.92 -4.77 -6.51
N GLU A 177 21.37 -5.03 -7.69
CA GLU A 177 21.68 -4.29 -8.92
C GLU A 177 21.37 -2.79 -8.78
N ASN A 178 20.30 -2.44 -8.05
CA ASN A 178 19.94 -1.06 -7.74
C ASN A 178 20.81 -0.44 -6.64
N GLY A 179 21.77 -1.17 -6.07
CA GLY A 179 22.78 -0.66 -5.13
C GLY A 179 22.52 -1.01 -3.66
N ALA A 180 21.56 -1.87 -3.33
CA ALA A 180 21.36 -2.32 -1.96
C ALA A 180 22.58 -3.12 -1.46
N LYS A 181 23.01 -2.80 -0.23
CA LYS A 181 24.08 -3.51 0.50
C LYS A 181 23.55 -4.33 1.65
N GLU A 182 22.34 -4.02 2.08
CA GLU A 182 21.61 -4.70 3.14
C GLU A 182 20.19 -4.98 2.69
N ILE A 183 19.74 -6.23 2.84
CA ILE A 183 18.35 -6.64 2.58
C ILE A 183 17.79 -7.25 3.85
N THR A 184 16.74 -6.62 4.37
CA THR A 184 16.00 -7.14 5.51
C THR A 184 14.77 -7.93 5.02
N LEU A 185 14.75 -9.22 5.29
CA LEU A 185 13.59 -10.08 4.99
C LEU A 185 12.48 -9.82 5.98
N ILE A 186 11.27 -9.55 5.49
CA ILE A 186 10.12 -9.19 6.32
C ILE A 186 8.87 -10.02 6.02
N GLY A 187 8.04 -10.22 7.04
CA GLY A 187 6.75 -10.92 6.99
C GLY A 187 5.98 -10.74 8.30
N GLN A 188 4.74 -11.20 8.37
CA GLN A 188 3.96 -11.22 9.62
C GLN A 188 4.43 -12.33 10.56
N ASN A 189 4.95 -13.42 10.00
CA ASN A 189 5.47 -14.56 10.76
C ASN A 189 6.65 -15.19 10.00
N VAL A 190 7.75 -14.45 9.90
CA VAL A 190 8.93 -14.83 9.08
C VAL A 190 9.44 -16.24 9.39
N ASN A 191 9.29 -16.69 10.64
CA ASN A 191 9.73 -18.03 11.06
C ASN A 191 8.84 -19.18 10.52
N ALA A 192 7.71 -18.84 9.91
CA ALA A 192 6.83 -19.84 9.29
C ALA A 192 7.14 -20.08 7.79
N TYR A 193 8.05 -19.30 7.24
CA TYR A 193 8.49 -19.40 5.86
C TYR A 193 9.24 -20.73 5.57
#